data_b625e0eae7422fa6aabcd6e62b5e4ac5
#
_entry.id   b625e0eae7422fa6aabcd6e62b5e4ac5
#
_cell.length_a   1.000
_cell.length_b   1.000
_cell.length_c   1.000
_cell.angle_alpha   90.00
_cell.angle_beta   90.00
_cell.angle_gamma   90.00
#
_symmetry.space_group_name_H-M   'P 1'
#
loop_
_entity.id
_entity.type
_entity.pdbx_description
1 polymer ?
#
loop_
_entity_poly.entity_id
_entity_poly.type
_entity_poly.pdbx_seq_one_letter_code
_entity_poly.pdbx_strand_id
1 'polypeptide(L)'
;MTLSLDARQRAMLTAMGVRVWQPNAAAEPVLQHEPILRAETSAPPVTRPLARAPQSATPPAVASSTATSAVELKAMPEGLTEMDWAALQSAASQCQACGLCETRQRSVFCNAGPLKQPPATDWLIITDPPSEEEERMGDLFVNTEGELFDAMLLALGMTRQAAAGQVVATVVPVLKCRAPAQRNPLAQELSQCRVYLERQVALLQPQVIVAMGRWAVQSVLTATSAELATQPLGKLRGQVHRFANTPLVVTYHPQSLLRTPLDKAKAWADLCLAHSLTRRP
;
A
#
# COMPACT_ATOMS: atom_id res chain seq x y z
N MET A 1 0.78 17.75 -20.71
CA MET A 1 -0.40 16.86 -20.78
C MET A 1 -1.39 17.35 -19.75
N THR A 2 -2.51 17.91 -20.16
CA THR A 2 -3.60 18.36 -19.28
C THR A 2 -4.43 17.13 -18.91
N LEU A 3 -4.48 16.76 -17.64
CA LEU A 3 -5.35 15.71 -17.13
C LEU A 3 -6.81 16.18 -17.23
N SER A 4 -7.58 15.57 -18.13
CA SER A 4 -9.03 15.80 -18.22
C SER A 4 -9.72 15.00 -17.12
N LEU A 5 -10.04 15.64 -15.99
CA LEU A 5 -10.76 15.05 -14.88
C LEU A 5 -12.26 15.29 -15.02
N ASP A 6 -13.05 14.24 -14.80
CA ASP A 6 -14.52 14.38 -14.70
C ASP A 6 -14.97 14.98 -13.35
N ALA A 7 -16.24 15.32 -13.21
CA ALA A 7 -16.79 15.95 -12.01
C ALA A 7 -16.64 15.07 -10.76
N ARG A 8 -16.78 13.73 -10.92
CA ARG A 8 -16.66 12.76 -9.82
C ARG A 8 -15.20 12.62 -9.35
N GLN A 9 -14.26 12.57 -10.30
CA GLN A 9 -12.83 12.53 -10.03
C GLN A 9 -12.36 13.79 -9.29
N ARG A 10 -12.89 14.97 -9.64
CA ARG A 10 -12.60 16.24 -8.97
C ARG A 10 -13.13 16.28 -7.55
N ALA A 11 -14.40 15.92 -7.36
CA ALA A 11 -15.02 15.89 -6.04
C ALA A 11 -14.22 14.99 -5.08
N MET A 12 -13.73 13.88 -5.56
CA MET A 12 -12.94 12.95 -4.80
C MET A 12 -11.54 13.43 -4.49
N LEU A 13 -10.82 14.02 -5.45
CA LEU A 13 -9.53 14.64 -5.18
C LEU A 13 -9.67 15.73 -4.11
N THR A 14 -10.78 16.45 -4.12
CA THR A 14 -11.12 17.43 -3.07
C THR A 14 -11.35 16.75 -1.72
N ALA A 15 -12.09 15.63 -1.68
CA ALA A 15 -12.32 14.86 -0.45
C ALA A 15 -11.02 14.25 0.10
N MET A 16 -10.06 13.92 -0.79
CA MET A 16 -8.71 13.47 -0.42
C MET A 16 -7.75 14.61 -0.03
N GLY A 17 -8.25 15.86 0.05
CA GLY A 17 -7.43 17.04 0.39
C GLY A 17 -6.50 17.51 -0.74
N VAL A 18 -6.70 17.05 -1.98
CA VAL A 18 -5.94 17.50 -3.15
C VAL A 18 -6.66 18.69 -3.78
N ARG A 19 -6.02 19.87 -3.77
CA ARG A 19 -6.55 21.04 -4.49
C ARG A 19 -6.35 20.86 -6.00
N VAL A 20 -7.45 20.69 -6.72
CA VAL A 20 -7.43 20.65 -8.20
C VAL A 20 -7.57 22.08 -8.70
N TRP A 21 -6.50 22.60 -9.33
CA TRP A 21 -6.55 23.91 -9.98
C TRP A 21 -7.42 23.81 -11.25
N GLN A 22 -8.39 24.72 -11.36
CA GLN A 22 -9.20 24.87 -12.57
C GLN A 22 -8.81 26.19 -13.22
N PRO A 23 -8.48 26.21 -14.53
CA PRO A 23 -8.38 27.47 -15.24
C PRO A 23 -9.75 28.14 -15.19
N ASN A 24 -9.80 29.37 -14.71
CA ASN A 24 -11.02 30.16 -14.70
C ASN A 24 -11.52 30.27 -16.15
N ALA A 25 -12.71 29.79 -16.43
CA ALA A 25 -13.35 30.03 -17.72
C ALA A 25 -13.66 31.52 -17.78
N ALA A 26 -12.97 32.26 -18.68
CA ALA A 26 -13.21 33.63 -19.07
C ALA A 26 -13.23 34.64 -17.89
N ALA A 27 -12.05 35.11 -17.46
CA ALA A 27 -11.95 36.45 -16.96
C ALA A 27 -12.00 37.40 -18.13
N GLU A 28 -13.01 38.29 -18.15
CA GLU A 28 -13.07 39.42 -19.06
C GLU A 28 -11.80 40.27 -18.94
N PRO A 29 -11.37 40.99 -20.00
CA PRO A 29 -10.09 41.72 -20.01
C PRO A 29 -10.15 42.85 -18.99
N VAL A 30 -9.43 42.74 -17.88
CA VAL A 30 -9.19 43.84 -16.97
C VAL A 30 -8.18 44.76 -17.60
N LEU A 31 -8.61 45.98 -17.74
CA LEU A 31 -7.91 47.19 -18.23
C LEU A 31 -6.47 47.29 -17.71
N GLN A 32 -5.63 47.74 -18.60
CA GLN A 32 -4.21 48.01 -18.50
C GLN A 32 -3.85 48.80 -17.23
N HIS A 33 -2.95 48.23 -16.43
CA HIS A 33 -2.23 49.02 -15.42
C HIS A 33 -0.86 49.40 -16.01
N GLU A 34 -0.58 50.71 -15.94
CA GLU A 34 0.66 51.35 -16.36
C GLU A 34 1.87 50.75 -15.64
N PRO A 35 3.06 50.72 -16.27
CA PRO A 35 4.28 50.19 -15.66
C PRO A 35 4.86 51.14 -14.63
N ILE A 36 4.91 50.72 -13.38
CA ILE A 36 5.68 51.41 -12.34
C ILE A 36 7.17 51.19 -12.63
N LEU A 37 7.89 52.25 -12.96
CA LEU A 37 9.33 52.34 -13.08
C LEU A 37 10.01 51.85 -11.78
N ARG A 38 10.67 50.69 -11.85
CA ARG A 38 11.55 50.20 -10.79
C ARG A 38 12.90 50.89 -10.91
N ALA A 39 13.27 51.67 -9.91
CA ALA A 39 14.60 52.21 -9.73
C ALA A 39 15.60 51.06 -9.52
N GLU A 40 16.63 51.01 -10.37
CA GLU A 40 17.77 50.15 -10.20
C GLU A 40 18.64 50.65 -9.05
N THR A 41 18.75 49.85 -7.99
CA THR A 41 19.78 50.07 -6.96
C THR A 41 20.87 49.02 -7.18
N SER A 42 21.98 49.48 -7.73
CA SER A 42 23.19 48.70 -7.93
C SER A 42 23.86 48.40 -6.60
N ALA A 43 24.02 47.12 -6.24
CA ALA A 43 24.87 46.67 -5.17
C ALA A 43 26.25 46.23 -5.73
N PRO A 44 27.38 46.59 -5.05
CA PRO A 44 28.72 46.25 -5.54
C PRO A 44 29.05 44.77 -5.42
N PRO A 45 29.98 44.22 -6.24
CA PRO A 45 30.35 42.83 -6.23
C PRO A 45 31.19 42.47 -5.00
N VAL A 46 30.73 41.54 -4.19
CA VAL A 46 31.50 40.92 -3.12
C VAL A 46 32.34 39.80 -3.70
N THR A 47 33.65 40.02 -3.80
CA THR A 47 34.64 38.99 -4.12
C THR A 47 34.79 38.01 -2.94
N ARG A 48 34.36 36.81 -3.13
CA ARG A 48 34.53 35.71 -2.19
C ARG A 48 35.82 34.95 -2.50
N PRO A 49 36.73 34.72 -1.53
CA PRO A 49 37.94 33.94 -1.77
C PRO A 49 37.61 32.47 -2.08
N LEU A 50 38.30 31.92 -3.08
CA LEU A 50 38.26 30.48 -3.38
C LEU A 50 38.81 29.70 -2.18
N ALA A 51 37.95 28.96 -1.49
CA ALA A 51 38.35 27.97 -0.52
C ALA A 51 38.85 26.70 -1.24
N ARG A 52 40.07 26.33 -0.86
CA ARG A 52 40.85 25.17 -1.25
C ARG A 52 40.03 23.88 -1.09
N ALA A 53 39.95 23.04 -2.12
CA ALA A 53 39.32 21.73 -2.10
C ALA A 53 39.90 20.83 -0.99
N PRO A 54 39.07 20.11 -0.21
CA PRO A 54 39.56 19.09 0.69
C PRO A 54 39.96 17.87 -0.10
N GLN A 55 41.15 17.38 0.21
CA GLN A 55 41.71 16.13 -0.32
C GLN A 55 40.81 14.93 0.04
N SER A 56 40.56 14.09 -0.96
CA SER A 56 39.86 12.83 -0.84
C SER A 56 40.49 11.95 0.25
N ALA A 57 39.83 11.84 1.38
CA ALA A 57 40.10 10.77 2.32
C ALA A 57 39.36 9.52 1.82
N THR A 58 40.11 8.49 1.51
CA THR A 58 39.59 7.14 1.20
C THR A 58 38.76 6.66 2.38
N PRO A 59 37.47 6.31 2.21
CA PRO A 59 36.72 5.73 3.31
C PRO A 59 37.28 4.36 3.66
N PRO A 60 37.40 4.01 4.96
CA PRO A 60 37.81 2.66 5.35
C PRO A 60 36.77 1.66 4.79
N ALA A 61 37.27 0.58 4.21
CA ALA A 61 36.47 -0.54 3.77
C ALA A 61 35.63 -1.06 4.95
N VAL A 62 34.34 -0.75 4.93
CA VAL A 62 33.38 -1.37 5.84
C VAL A 62 33.30 -2.82 5.42
N ALA A 63 33.88 -3.69 6.22
CA ALA A 63 33.70 -5.13 6.10
C ALA A 63 32.20 -5.41 6.15
N SER A 64 31.62 -5.75 4.99
CA SER A 64 30.26 -6.28 4.93
C SER A 64 30.25 -7.61 5.65
N SER A 65 29.94 -7.57 6.93
CA SER A 65 29.54 -8.77 7.67
C SER A 65 28.16 -9.18 7.15
N THR A 66 28.13 -9.93 6.05
CA THR A 66 26.99 -10.75 5.65
C THR A 66 26.85 -11.89 6.67
N ALA A 67 26.41 -11.56 7.87
CA ALA A 67 25.80 -12.53 8.73
C ALA A 67 24.41 -12.83 8.14
N THR A 68 24.37 -13.71 7.15
CA THR A 68 23.16 -14.43 6.74
C THR A 68 22.82 -15.33 7.94
N SER A 69 22.13 -14.79 8.94
CA SER A 69 21.48 -15.61 9.94
C SER A 69 20.49 -16.48 9.18
N ALA A 70 20.82 -17.74 9.00
CA ALA A 70 19.88 -18.73 8.49
C ALA A 70 18.68 -18.72 9.44
N VAL A 71 17.56 -18.16 8.98
CA VAL A 71 16.31 -18.19 9.73
C VAL A 71 15.90 -19.66 9.78
N GLU A 72 15.88 -20.25 10.95
CA GLU A 72 15.33 -21.60 11.12
C GLU A 72 13.86 -21.56 10.79
N LEU A 73 13.53 -22.09 9.61
CA LEU A 73 12.15 -22.29 9.18
C LEU A 73 11.63 -23.56 9.86
N LYS A 74 10.61 -23.41 10.68
CA LYS A 74 9.87 -24.53 11.25
C LYS A 74 8.79 -25.00 10.27
N ALA A 75 8.31 -26.24 10.46
CA ALA A 75 7.23 -26.76 9.63
C ALA A 75 5.96 -25.91 9.74
N MET A 76 5.29 -25.72 8.62
CA MET A 76 3.96 -25.11 8.59
C MET A 76 2.94 -26.04 9.27
N PRO A 77 1.89 -25.50 9.90
CA PRO A 77 0.77 -26.33 10.37
C PRO A 77 0.20 -27.18 9.23
N GLU A 78 -0.09 -28.45 9.52
CA GLU A 78 -0.67 -29.36 8.53
C GLU A 78 -2.12 -28.98 8.19
N GLY A 79 -2.56 -29.30 6.98
CA GLY A 79 -3.96 -29.13 6.55
C GLY A 79 -4.42 -27.70 6.33
N LEU A 80 -3.51 -26.72 6.27
CA LEU A 80 -3.88 -25.29 6.08
C LEU A 80 -4.78 -25.05 4.86
N THR A 81 -4.59 -25.80 3.79
CA THR A 81 -5.36 -25.68 2.54
C THR A 81 -6.81 -26.14 2.68
N GLU A 82 -7.13 -26.91 3.72
CA GLU A 82 -8.47 -27.45 3.97
C GLU A 82 -9.20 -26.77 5.13
N MET A 83 -8.47 -26.00 5.94
CA MET A 83 -9.04 -25.31 7.10
C MET A 83 -10.17 -24.36 6.71
N ASP A 84 -11.21 -24.31 7.52
CA ASP A 84 -12.20 -23.25 7.46
C ASP A 84 -11.63 -21.92 8.00
N TRP A 85 -12.43 -20.85 7.97
CA TRP A 85 -11.98 -19.52 8.36
C TRP A 85 -11.53 -19.44 9.83
N ALA A 86 -12.30 -20.04 10.75
CA ALA A 86 -11.99 -19.98 12.18
C ALA A 86 -10.74 -20.80 12.52
N ALA A 87 -10.62 -21.99 11.95
CA ALA A 87 -9.44 -22.84 12.11
C ALA A 87 -8.18 -22.18 11.53
N LEU A 88 -8.30 -21.57 10.34
CA LEU A 88 -7.20 -20.85 9.70
C LEU A 88 -6.73 -19.65 10.52
N GLN A 89 -7.66 -18.88 11.10
CA GLN A 89 -7.36 -17.76 11.99
C GLN A 89 -6.67 -18.23 13.28
N SER A 90 -7.16 -19.32 13.88
CA SER A 90 -6.53 -19.94 15.05
C SER A 90 -5.12 -20.41 14.72
N ALA A 91 -4.93 -21.12 13.62
CA ALA A 91 -3.61 -21.57 13.16
C ALA A 91 -2.65 -20.41 12.93
N ALA A 92 -3.13 -19.29 12.34
CA ALA A 92 -2.31 -18.08 12.14
C ALA A 92 -1.88 -17.43 13.47
N SER A 93 -2.77 -17.43 14.48
CA SER A 93 -2.47 -16.87 15.80
C SER A 93 -1.41 -17.67 16.56
N GLN A 94 -1.34 -18.97 16.33
CA GLN A 94 -0.41 -19.90 16.98
C GLN A 94 0.79 -20.28 16.10
N CYS A 95 0.87 -19.75 14.89
CA CYS A 95 1.89 -20.09 13.91
C CYS A 95 3.31 -19.83 14.44
N GLN A 96 4.20 -20.80 14.27
CA GLN A 96 5.62 -20.75 14.66
C GLN A 96 6.55 -21.07 13.46
N ALA A 97 6.06 -20.96 12.23
CA ALA A 97 6.81 -21.40 11.05
C ALA A 97 8.01 -20.51 10.68
N CYS A 98 8.12 -19.30 11.23
CA CYS A 98 9.25 -18.40 11.00
C CYS A 98 9.57 -17.57 12.24
N GLY A 99 10.76 -16.95 12.29
CA GLY A 99 11.24 -16.16 13.44
C GLY A 99 10.38 -14.96 13.84
N LEU A 100 9.44 -14.52 13.00
CA LEU A 100 8.54 -13.41 13.34
C LEU A 100 7.60 -13.74 14.52
N CYS A 101 7.36 -15.02 14.79
CA CYS A 101 6.52 -15.45 15.90
C CYS A 101 7.15 -15.12 17.28
N GLU A 102 8.47 -14.99 17.36
CA GLU A 102 9.20 -14.75 18.61
C GLU A 102 8.96 -13.34 19.16
N THR A 103 8.77 -12.37 18.28
CA THR A 103 8.54 -10.96 18.66
C THR A 103 7.06 -10.56 18.53
N ARG A 104 6.21 -11.45 18.07
CA ARG A 104 4.79 -11.20 17.87
C ARG A 104 4.05 -11.01 19.19
N GLN A 105 3.41 -9.86 19.37
CA GLN A 105 2.48 -9.62 20.46
C GLN A 105 1.09 -10.15 20.14
N ARG A 106 0.64 -9.91 18.92
CA ARG A 106 -0.66 -10.34 18.39
C ARG A 106 -0.57 -10.64 16.90
N SER A 107 -1.27 -11.69 16.46
CA SER A 107 -1.44 -11.95 15.03
C SER A 107 -2.53 -11.05 14.46
N VAL A 108 -2.25 -10.37 13.36
CA VAL A 108 -3.25 -9.59 12.61
C VAL A 108 -3.68 -10.41 11.39
N PHE A 109 -4.90 -10.92 11.41
CA PHE A 109 -5.40 -11.83 10.41
C PHE A 109 -6.19 -11.12 9.29
N CYS A 110 -7.10 -10.25 9.67
CA CYS A 110 -7.87 -9.37 8.78
C CYS A 110 -8.42 -8.17 9.59
N ASN A 111 -9.00 -7.19 8.90
CA ASN A 111 -9.61 -6.01 9.53
C ASN A 111 -10.95 -6.26 10.22
N ALA A 112 -11.54 -7.44 10.06
CA ALA A 112 -12.86 -7.75 10.64
C ALA A 112 -12.77 -8.41 12.03
N GLY A 113 -11.56 -8.52 12.60
CA GLY A 113 -11.34 -9.20 13.88
C GLY A 113 -11.60 -10.71 13.83
N PRO A 114 -11.79 -11.37 14.99
CA PRO A 114 -12.04 -12.80 15.04
C PRO A 114 -13.48 -13.12 14.62
N LEU A 115 -13.62 -13.86 13.52
CA LEU A 115 -14.91 -14.29 12.98
C LEU A 115 -14.97 -15.82 12.88
N LYS A 116 -16.17 -16.39 13.06
CA LYS A 116 -16.42 -17.82 12.86
C LYS A 116 -16.48 -18.20 11.38
N GLN A 117 -16.90 -17.28 10.52
CA GLN A 117 -17.04 -17.48 9.08
C GLN A 117 -16.33 -16.36 8.32
N PRO A 118 -15.94 -16.59 7.06
CA PRO A 118 -15.35 -15.51 6.25
C PRO A 118 -16.35 -14.36 6.10
N PRO A 119 -15.91 -13.10 6.19
CA PRO A 119 -16.78 -11.96 5.93
C PRO A 119 -17.22 -11.94 4.47
N ALA A 120 -18.39 -11.41 4.19
CA ALA A 120 -18.78 -11.09 2.82
C ALA A 120 -17.75 -10.13 2.23
N THR A 121 -17.21 -10.47 1.06
CA THR A 121 -16.05 -9.75 0.49
C THR A 121 -16.24 -9.60 -1.00
N ASP A 122 -16.44 -8.38 -1.46
CA ASP A 122 -16.43 -8.06 -2.89
C ASP A 122 -15.00 -7.74 -3.35
N TRP A 123 -14.29 -6.96 -2.54
CA TRP A 123 -12.90 -6.57 -2.77
C TRP A 123 -12.00 -7.13 -1.69
N LEU A 124 -10.91 -7.75 -2.10
CA LEU A 124 -9.85 -8.14 -1.17
C LEU A 124 -8.67 -7.19 -1.31
N ILE A 125 -8.38 -6.47 -0.24
CA ILE A 125 -7.20 -5.60 -0.16
C ILE A 125 -6.08 -6.36 0.54
N ILE A 126 -4.98 -6.61 -0.18
CA ILE A 126 -3.77 -7.20 0.39
C ILE A 126 -2.81 -6.07 0.69
N THR A 127 -2.44 -5.91 1.96
CA THR A 127 -1.56 -4.83 2.42
C THR A 127 -0.21 -5.35 2.90
N ASP A 128 0.74 -4.44 3.07
CA ASP A 128 2.07 -4.70 3.64
C ASP A 128 1.97 -5.34 5.05
N PRO A 129 3.07 -5.84 5.64
CA PRO A 129 3.08 -6.37 6.99
C PRO A 129 2.53 -5.39 8.00
N PRO A 130 1.87 -5.85 9.08
CA PRO A 130 1.33 -4.97 10.11
C PRO A 130 2.41 -4.07 10.72
N SER A 131 2.05 -2.82 10.97
CA SER A 131 2.81 -1.89 11.80
C SER A 131 2.71 -2.26 13.28
N GLU A 132 3.49 -1.59 14.12
CA GLU A 132 3.42 -1.78 15.58
C GLU A 132 2.05 -1.39 16.15
N GLU A 133 1.48 -0.31 15.64
CA GLU A 133 0.16 0.17 16.05
C GLU A 133 -0.95 -0.81 15.65
N GLU A 134 -0.89 -1.33 14.42
CA GLU A 134 -1.84 -2.32 13.91
C GLU A 134 -1.75 -3.65 14.67
N GLU A 135 -0.53 -4.09 15.02
CA GLU A 135 -0.33 -5.26 15.88
C GLU A 135 -0.93 -5.05 17.26
N ARG A 136 -0.70 -3.87 17.87
CA ARG A 136 -1.22 -3.50 19.19
C ARG A 136 -2.74 -3.44 19.20
N MET A 137 -3.34 -2.83 18.18
CA MET A 137 -4.80 -2.69 18.03
C MET A 137 -5.46 -4.00 17.58
N GLY A 138 -4.72 -4.84 16.85
CA GLY A 138 -5.26 -6.06 16.22
C GLY A 138 -6.14 -5.77 15.02
N ASP A 139 -5.97 -4.61 14.40
CA ASP A 139 -6.71 -4.15 13.22
C ASP A 139 -5.73 -3.52 12.21
N LEU A 140 -6.19 -3.34 10.97
CA LEU A 140 -5.41 -2.83 9.86
C LEU A 140 -5.88 -1.43 9.45
N PHE A 141 -4.93 -0.64 8.91
CA PHE A 141 -5.20 0.73 8.52
C PHE A 141 -5.81 1.54 9.68
N VAL A 142 -5.09 1.60 10.76
CA VAL A 142 -5.43 2.43 11.92
C VAL A 142 -4.97 3.88 11.75
N ASN A 143 -5.53 4.81 12.53
CA ASN A 143 -5.17 6.23 12.55
C ASN A 143 -5.35 6.92 11.17
N THR A 144 -4.50 7.87 10.85
CA THR A 144 -4.57 8.71 9.63
C THR A 144 -4.47 7.89 8.33
N GLU A 145 -3.78 6.75 8.36
CA GLU A 145 -3.73 5.83 7.21
C GLU A 145 -5.10 5.20 6.94
N GLY A 146 -5.79 4.81 8.02
CA GLY A 146 -7.15 4.29 7.97
C GLY A 146 -8.16 5.33 7.50
N GLU A 147 -8.07 6.56 8.00
CA GLU A 147 -8.93 7.67 7.56
C GLU A 147 -8.79 7.92 6.06
N LEU A 148 -7.56 7.96 5.54
CA LEU A 148 -7.33 8.10 4.11
C LEU A 148 -7.91 6.92 3.33
N PHE A 149 -7.67 5.69 3.80
CA PHE A 149 -8.16 4.49 3.13
C PHE A 149 -9.70 4.43 3.12
N ASP A 150 -10.35 4.77 4.23
CA ASP A 150 -11.80 4.82 4.33
C ASP A 150 -12.39 5.89 3.40
N ALA A 151 -11.76 7.05 3.30
CA ALA A 151 -12.16 8.08 2.33
C ALA A 151 -12.04 7.60 0.88
N MET A 152 -10.98 6.83 0.55
CA MET A 152 -10.80 6.21 -0.77
C MET A 152 -11.91 5.20 -1.07
N LEU A 153 -12.26 4.34 -0.11
CA LEU A 153 -13.36 3.37 -0.25
C LEU A 153 -14.71 4.06 -0.38
N LEU A 154 -14.98 5.03 0.47
CA LEU A 154 -16.25 5.78 0.47
C LEU A 154 -16.48 6.47 -0.89
N ALA A 155 -15.44 7.01 -1.50
CA ALA A 155 -15.53 7.62 -2.82
C ALA A 155 -15.87 6.62 -3.95
N LEU A 156 -15.65 5.32 -3.71
CA LEU A 156 -16.10 4.22 -4.60
C LEU A 156 -17.46 3.66 -4.20
N GLY A 157 -18.09 4.18 -3.14
CA GLY A 157 -19.32 3.64 -2.59
C GLY A 157 -19.15 2.35 -1.80
N MET A 158 -17.97 2.15 -1.21
CA MET A 158 -17.57 0.94 -0.50
C MET A 158 -17.22 1.22 0.96
N THR A 159 -17.16 0.16 1.76
CA THR A 159 -16.80 0.23 3.18
C THR A 159 -15.96 -0.98 3.60
N ARG A 160 -15.18 -0.83 4.68
CA ARG A 160 -14.54 -1.97 5.38
C ARG A 160 -15.48 -2.69 6.35
N GLN A 161 -16.55 -2.04 6.75
CA GLN A 161 -17.51 -2.58 7.71
C GLN A 161 -18.70 -3.15 6.96
N ALA A 162 -19.09 -4.37 7.33
CA ALA A 162 -20.27 -5.00 6.74
C ALA A 162 -21.51 -4.16 7.05
N ALA A 163 -22.09 -3.54 6.02
CA ALA A 163 -23.34 -2.79 6.10
C ALA A 163 -24.26 -3.31 4.99
N ALA A 164 -25.55 -3.41 5.33
CA ALA A 164 -26.54 -3.95 4.40
C ALA A 164 -26.59 -3.11 3.10
N GLY A 165 -26.44 -3.76 1.95
CA GLY A 165 -26.51 -3.13 0.64
C GLY A 165 -25.27 -2.36 0.22
N GLN A 166 -24.16 -2.42 0.95
CA GLN A 166 -22.89 -1.82 0.55
C GLN A 166 -21.90 -2.87 0.07
N VAL A 167 -21.04 -2.47 -0.88
CA VAL A 167 -19.91 -3.26 -1.34
C VAL A 167 -18.84 -3.28 -0.23
N VAL A 168 -18.39 -4.47 0.12
CA VAL A 168 -17.48 -4.65 1.26
C VAL A 168 -16.05 -4.93 0.78
N ALA A 169 -15.11 -4.17 1.34
CA ALA A 169 -13.69 -4.39 1.17
C ALA A 169 -13.08 -5.04 2.43
N THR A 170 -12.63 -6.28 2.30
CA THR A 170 -11.88 -6.95 3.37
C THR A 170 -10.39 -6.70 3.20
N VAL A 171 -9.71 -6.34 4.27
CA VAL A 171 -8.27 -6.08 4.29
C VAL A 171 -7.54 -7.23 4.98
N VAL A 172 -6.51 -7.75 4.34
CA VAL A 172 -5.62 -8.79 4.90
C VAL A 172 -4.16 -8.39 4.73
N PRO A 173 -3.31 -8.57 5.74
CA PRO A 173 -1.89 -8.28 5.61
C PRO A 173 -1.18 -9.47 4.95
N VAL A 174 -0.10 -9.19 4.21
CA VAL A 174 0.72 -10.22 3.58
C VAL A 174 1.45 -11.10 4.60
N LEU A 175 1.80 -10.55 5.75
CA LEU A 175 2.30 -11.29 6.92
C LEU A 175 1.29 -11.15 8.07
N LYS A 176 1.09 -12.23 8.83
CA LYS A 176 0.20 -12.21 9.99
C LYS A 176 0.89 -11.73 11.28
N CYS A 177 2.19 -11.49 11.20
CA CYS A 177 3.07 -10.99 12.25
C CYS A 177 3.77 -9.73 11.77
N ARG A 178 4.06 -8.81 12.69
CA ARG A 178 4.86 -7.62 12.42
C ARG A 178 6.32 -8.01 12.11
N ALA A 179 6.89 -7.40 11.07
CA ALA A 179 8.32 -7.48 10.85
C ALA A 179 9.05 -6.56 11.84
N PRO A 180 10.25 -6.96 12.36
CA PRO A 180 11.04 -6.08 13.22
C PRO A 180 11.33 -4.74 12.55
N ALA A 181 11.26 -3.63 13.32
CA ALA A 181 11.42 -2.27 12.79
C ALA A 181 12.80 -2.02 12.13
N GLN A 182 13.81 -2.81 12.49
CA GLN A 182 15.20 -2.65 12.02
C GLN A 182 15.47 -3.31 10.67
N ARG A 183 14.53 -4.10 10.15
CA ARG A 183 14.74 -4.82 8.88
C ARG A 183 13.47 -4.99 8.08
N ASN A 184 13.66 -5.17 6.80
CA ASN A 184 12.60 -5.58 5.90
C ASN A 184 12.20 -7.05 6.13
N PRO A 185 10.97 -7.45 5.77
CA PRO A 185 10.57 -8.85 5.69
C PRO A 185 11.51 -9.64 4.78
N LEU A 186 11.84 -10.86 5.18
CA LEU A 186 12.64 -11.76 4.36
C LEU A 186 11.74 -12.47 3.33
N ALA A 187 12.31 -12.80 2.17
CA ALA A 187 11.59 -13.54 1.14
C ALA A 187 11.02 -14.87 1.64
N GLN A 188 11.76 -15.53 2.54
CA GLN A 188 11.33 -16.78 3.19
C GLN A 188 10.12 -16.58 4.11
N GLU A 189 10.08 -15.47 4.88
CA GLU A 189 8.94 -15.12 5.75
C GLU A 189 7.68 -14.85 4.92
N LEU A 190 7.83 -14.11 3.82
CA LEU A 190 6.73 -13.86 2.89
C LEU A 190 6.22 -15.16 2.25
N SER A 191 7.12 -16.06 1.83
CA SER A 191 6.74 -17.34 1.20
C SER A 191 6.04 -18.26 2.18
N GLN A 192 6.50 -18.36 3.43
CA GLN A 192 5.83 -19.16 4.48
C GLN A 192 4.43 -18.63 4.78
N CYS A 193 4.29 -17.30 4.94
CA CYS A 193 3.00 -16.72 5.30
C CYS A 193 2.00 -16.69 4.14
N ARG A 194 2.48 -16.80 2.88
CA ARG A 194 1.65 -16.79 1.68
C ARG A 194 0.60 -17.92 1.66
N VAL A 195 0.86 -19.07 2.24
CA VAL A 195 -0.10 -20.19 2.32
C VAL A 195 -1.39 -19.77 3.02
N TYR A 196 -1.29 -18.96 4.10
CA TYR A 196 -2.45 -18.37 4.75
C TYR A 196 -3.21 -17.42 3.83
N LEU A 197 -2.48 -16.59 3.07
CA LEU A 197 -3.09 -15.64 2.14
C LEU A 197 -3.83 -16.36 1.01
N GLU A 198 -3.23 -17.38 0.42
CA GLU A 198 -3.85 -18.19 -0.63
C GLU A 198 -5.15 -18.87 -0.13
N ARG A 199 -5.13 -19.39 1.10
CA ARG A 199 -6.33 -19.96 1.72
C ARG A 199 -7.39 -18.90 2.01
N GLN A 200 -7.00 -17.72 2.48
CA GLN A 200 -7.93 -16.60 2.66
C GLN A 200 -8.61 -16.21 1.34
N VAL A 201 -7.86 -16.11 0.25
CA VAL A 201 -8.43 -15.84 -1.08
C VAL A 201 -9.45 -16.91 -1.49
N ALA A 202 -9.10 -18.18 -1.28
CA ALA A 202 -9.99 -19.30 -1.60
C ALA A 202 -11.30 -19.28 -0.80
N LEU A 203 -11.25 -18.85 0.47
CA LEU A 203 -12.43 -18.76 1.34
C LEU A 203 -13.27 -17.51 1.10
N LEU A 204 -12.64 -16.37 0.81
CA LEU A 204 -13.31 -15.08 0.61
C LEU A 204 -13.91 -14.95 -0.80
N GLN A 205 -13.35 -15.63 -1.80
CA GLN A 205 -13.78 -15.60 -3.20
C GLN A 205 -14.05 -14.17 -3.74
N PRO A 206 -13.10 -13.24 -3.61
CA PRO A 206 -13.32 -11.85 -3.99
C PRO A 206 -13.48 -11.71 -5.51
N GLN A 207 -14.22 -10.70 -5.96
CA GLN A 207 -14.35 -10.35 -7.39
C GLN A 207 -13.05 -9.73 -7.92
N VAL A 208 -12.35 -8.96 -7.09
CA VAL A 208 -11.08 -8.32 -7.43
C VAL A 208 -10.16 -8.26 -6.21
N ILE A 209 -8.87 -8.36 -6.46
CA ILE A 209 -7.81 -8.17 -5.45
C ILE A 209 -7.10 -6.85 -5.74
N VAL A 210 -6.82 -6.07 -4.70
CA VAL A 210 -5.97 -4.87 -4.79
C VAL A 210 -4.78 -5.06 -3.85
N ALA A 211 -3.57 -5.14 -4.42
CA ALA A 211 -2.34 -5.21 -3.64
C ALA A 211 -1.81 -3.80 -3.38
N MET A 212 -1.76 -3.40 -2.10
CA MET A 212 -1.33 -2.08 -1.65
C MET A 212 0.02 -2.16 -0.94
N GLY A 213 1.05 -1.61 -1.56
CA GLY A 213 2.39 -1.56 -1.00
C GLY A 213 3.37 -2.53 -1.62
N ARG A 214 4.65 -2.34 -1.27
CA ARG A 214 5.76 -3.06 -1.89
C ARG A 214 5.76 -4.56 -1.58
N TRP A 215 5.55 -4.89 -0.30
CA TRP A 215 5.66 -6.27 0.17
C TRP A 215 4.45 -7.10 -0.22
N ALA A 216 3.26 -6.48 -0.18
CA ALA A 216 2.04 -7.08 -0.70
C ALA A 216 2.21 -7.45 -2.17
N VAL A 217 2.64 -6.51 -3.00
CA VAL A 217 2.87 -6.70 -4.43
C VAL A 217 3.93 -7.77 -4.68
N GLN A 218 5.06 -7.71 -3.99
CA GLN A 218 6.13 -8.70 -4.13
C GLN A 218 5.63 -10.11 -3.80
N SER A 219 4.89 -10.29 -2.70
CA SER A 219 4.39 -11.60 -2.28
C SER A 219 3.43 -12.22 -3.29
N VAL A 220 2.45 -11.45 -3.79
CA VAL A 220 1.45 -11.95 -4.73
C VAL A 220 2.02 -12.19 -6.12
N LEU A 221 2.92 -11.33 -6.61
CA LEU A 221 3.50 -11.47 -7.94
C LEU A 221 4.60 -12.53 -8.00
N THR A 222 5.36 -12.77 -6.92
CA THR A 222 6.33 -13.89 -6.87
C THR A 222 5.65 -15.23 -7.13
N ALA A 223 4.38 -15.39 -6.72
CA ALA A 223 3.61 -16.58 -7.00
C ALA A 223 3.26 -16.75 -8.49
N THR A 224 3.24 -15.66 -9.24
CA THR A 224 2.83 -15.64 -10.66
C THR A 224 4.05 -15.54 -11.59
N SER A 225 5.00 -14.64 -11.28
CA SER A 225 6.22 -14.42 -12.05
C SER A 225 7.29 -13.76 -11.18
N ALA A 226 8.43 -14.43 -11.04
CA ALA A 226 9.57 -13.88 -10.28
C ALA A 226 10.12 -12.58 -10.90
N GLU A 227 10.04 -12.43 -12.22
CA GLU A 227 10.49 -11.23 -12.92
C GLU A 227 9.61 -10.01 -12.58
N LEU A 228 8.29 -10.20 -12.53
CA LEU A 228 7.37 -9.14 -12.14
C LEU A 228 7.61 -8.69 -10.70
N ALA A 229 7.86 -9.62 -9.80
CA ALA A 229 8.08 -9.31 -8.39
C ALA A 229 9.31 -8.43 -8.11
N THR A 230 10.28 -8.40 -9.03
CA THR A 230 11.49 -7.56 -8.92
C THR A 230 11.32 -6.15 -9.49
N GLN A 231 10.26 -5.91 -10.25
CA GLN A 231 10.02 -4.62 -10.87
C GLN A 231 9.58 -3.55 -9.86
N PRO A 232 9.94 -2.28 -10.09
CA PRO A 232 9.42 -1.19 -9.29
C PRO A 232 7.89 -1.12 -9.36
N LEU A 233 7.23 -0.89 -8.23
CA LEU A 233 5.77 -0.78 -8.11
C LEU A 233 5.18 0.19 -9.14
N GLY A 234 5.87 1.29 -9.43
CA GLY A 234 5.43 2.28 -10.43
C GLY A 234 5.30 1.74 -11.86
N LYS A 235 5.99 0.64 -12.22
CA LYS A 235 5.86 -0.02 -13.54
C LYS A 235 4.74 -1.07 -13.56
N LEU A 236 4.39 -1.62 -12.40
CA LEU A 236 3.36 -2.64 -12.25
C LEU A 236 1.95 -2.06 -12.14
N ARG A 237 1.84 -0.78 -11.81
CA ARG A 237 0.57 -0.06 -11.68
C ARG A 237 -0.11 0.15 -13.04
N GLY A 238 -1.41 0.39 -13.00
CA GLY A 238 -2.21 0.67 -14.20
C GLY A 238 -2.39 -0.55 -15.11
N GLN A 239 -2.07 -1.75 -14.63
CA GLN A 239 -2.20 -3.01 -15.35
C GLN A 239 -3.01 -3.99 -14.50
N VAL A 240 -3.68 -4.94 -15.17
CA VAL A 240 -4.40 -6.02 -14.53
C VAL A 240 -3.52 -7.26 -14.53
N HIS A 241 -3.19 -7.74 -13.36
CA HIS A 241 -2.49 -9.00 -13.10
C HIS A 241 -3.49 -10.06 -12.65
N ARG A 242 -3.00 -11.23 -12.23
CA ARG A 242 -3.81 -12.29 -11.63
C ARG A 242 -3.11 -12.88 -10.42
N PHE A 243 -3.92 -13.22 -9.41
CA PHE A 243 -3.48 -14.02 -8.25
C PHE A 243 -4.58 -15.00 -7.88
N ALA A 244 -4.24 -16.28 -7.74
CA ALA A 244 -5.21 -17.36 -7.47
C ALA A 244 -6.46 -17.29 -8.39
N ASN A 245 -6.26 -17.08 -9.70
CA ASN A 245 -7.28 -16.89 -10.73
C ASN A 245 -8.15 -15.63 -10.62
N THR A 246 -8.00 -14.82 -9.58
CA THR A 246 -8.72 -13.55 -9.39
C THR A 246 -7.96 -12.39 -10.04
N PRO A 247 -8.65 -11.43 -10.70
CA PRO A 247 -8.03 -10.20 -11.18
C PRO A 247 -7.35 -9.44 -10.05
N LEU A 248 -6.13 -8.97 -10.31
CA LEU A 248 -5.29 -8.25 -9.33
C LEU A 248 -4.87 -6.90 -9.91
N VAL A 249 -5.09 -5.83 -9.16
CA VAL A 249 -4.58 -4.49 -9.44
C VAL A 249 -3.56 -4.09 -8.37
N VAL A 250 -2.49 -3.44 -8.78
CA VAL A 250 -1.40 -2.98 -7.91
C VAL A 250 -1.51 -1.48 -7.68
N THR A 251 -1.35 -1.03 -6.44
CA THR A 251 -1.34 0.40 -6.11
C THR A 251 -0.45 0.73 -4.90
N TYR A 252 -0.34 2.01 -4.57
CA TYR A 252 0.43 2.49 -3.43
C TYR A 252 -0.29 2.27 -2.11
N HIS A 253 0.49 2.00 -1.05
CA HIS A 253 0.01 1.94 0.32
C HIS A 253 -0.44 3.32 0.82
N PRO A 254 -1.51 3.44 1.62
CA PRO A 254 -1.98 4.73 2.16
C PRO A 254 -0.90 5.54 2.86
N GLN A 255 -0.02 4.90 3.63
CA GLN A 255 1.13 5.55 4.27
C GLN A 255 2.05 6.25 3.25
N SER A 256 2.29 5.62 2.08
CA SER A 256 3.08 6.25 1.02
C SER A 256 2.37 7.45 0.41
N LEU A 257 1.04 7.40 0.29
CA LEU A 257 0.23 8.51 -0.21
C LEU A 257 0.16 9.70 0.75
N LEU A 258 0.28 9.46 2.06
CA LEU A 258 0.42 10.53 3.06
C LEU A 258 1.78 11.23 2.93
N ARG A 259 2.85 10.48 2.67
CA ARG A 259 4.21 11.03 2.46
C ARG A 259 4.36 11.74 1.11
N THR A 260 3.72 11.21 0.06
CA THR A 260 3.82 11.72 -1.30
C THR A 260 2.42 11.98 -1.88
N PRO A 261 1.78 13.12 -1.54
CA PRO A 261 0.40 13.40 -1.94
C PRO A 261 0.17 13.44 -3.46
N LEU A 262 1.20 13.71 -4.26
CA LEU A 262 1.14 13.69 -5.73
C LEU A 262 0.82 12.31 -6.30
N ASP A 263 1.07 11.24 -5.56
CA ASP A 263 0.73 9.88 -5.99
C ASP A 263 -0.72 9.49 -5.74
N LYS A 264 -1.50 10.30 -5.01
CA LYS A 264 -2.93 10.06 -4.76
C LYS A 264 -3.74 9.95 -6.06
N ALA A 265 -3.47 10.81 -7.03
CA ALA A 265 -4.15 10.73 -8.34
C ALA A 265 -3.85 9.43 -9.09
N LYS A 266 -2.62 8.92 -8.95
CA LYS A 266 -2.20 7.64 -9.54
C LYS A 266 -2.91 6.47 -8.84
N ALA A 267 -2.92 6.47 -7.50
CA ALA A 267 -3.62 5.44 -6.73
C ALA A 267 -5.12 5.42 -7.04
N TRP A 268 -5.71 6.59 -7.24
CA TRP A 268 -7.10 6.69 -7.67
C TRP A 268 -7.35 6.05 -9.03
N ALA A 269 -6.50 6.29 -10.01
CA ALA A 269 -6.62 5.66 -11.32
C ALA A 269 -6.57 4.12 -11.21
N ASP A 270 -5.73 3.57 -10.32
CA ASP A 270 -5.67 2.11 -10.07
C ASP A 270 -6.95 1.59 -9.43
N LEU A 271 -7.50 2.32 -8.46
CA LEU A 271 -8.76 1.93 -7.82
C LEU A 271 -9.94 2.00 -8.80
N CYS A 272 -9.98 2.99 -9.69
CA CYS A 272 -10.97 3.05 -10.77
C CYS A 272 -10.81 1.86 -11.73
N LEU A 273 -9.57 1.46 -12.05
CA LEU A 273 -9.31 0.26 -12.85
C LEU A 273 -9.86 -0.98 -12.14
N ALA A 274 -9.55 -1.17 -10.85
CA ALA A 274 -10.07 -2.29 -10.06
C ALA A 274 -11.62 -2.28 -10.04
N HIS A 275 -12.23 -1.10 -9.87
CA HIS A 275 -13.69 -0.95 -9.88
C HIS A 275 -14.32 -1.34 -11.22
N SER A 276 -13.64 -1.09 -12.33
CA SER A 276 -14.13 -1.50 -13.66
C SER A 276 -14.14 -3.01 -13.87
N LEU A 277 -13.38 -3.78 -13.06
CA LEU A 277 -13.30 -5.24 -13.13
C LEU A 277 -14.38 -5.94 -12.30
N THR A 278 -15.05 -5.21 -11.42
CA THR A 278 -16.15 -5.78 -10.63
C THR A 278 -17.44 -5.77 -11.44
N ARG A 279 -18.19 -6.86 -11.34
CA ARG A 279 -19.53 -6.89 -11.93
C ARG A 279 -20.40 -5.92 -11.14
N ARG A 280 -20.97 -4.92 -11.82
CA ARG A 280 -22.06 -4.13 -11.23
C ARG A 280 -23.24 -5.08 -10.99
N PRO A 281 -23.87 -5.00 -9.83
CA PRO A 281 -25.14 -5.71 -9.60
C PRO A 281 -26.21 -5.20 -10.55
#